data_61dfe93f740be73000ad0cb7607534f6
#
_entry.id   61dfe93f740be73000ad0cb7607534f6
#
_cell.length_a   1.000
_cell.length_b   1.000
_cell.length_c   1.000
_cell.angle_alpha   90.00
_cell.angle_beta   90.00
_cell.angle_gamma   90.00
#
_symmetry.space_group_name_H-M   'P 1'
#
loop_
_entity.id
_entity.type
_entity.pdbx_description
1 polymer ?
#
loop_
_entity_poly.entity_id
_entity_poly.type
_entity_poly.pdbx_seq_one_letter_code
_entity_poly.pdbx_strand_id
1 'polypeptide(L)'
;MKSITIFTILALSTLIHAPLQAGDAGAGASAFNAKGCVGCHGVSGKKPIANYPVIGGKPAEFIAGELNRFRSGERDSPIMKPMASTLSDADVDNLAAYLATQ
;
A
#
# COMPACT_ATOMS: atom_id res chain seq x y z
N MET A 1 23.00 -49.49 -40.14
CA MET A 1 23.28 -48.18 -39.53
C MET A 1 21.99 -47.60 -39.02
N LYS A 2 21.80 -47.54 -37.71
CA LYS A 2 20.59 -46.99 -37.11
C LYS A 2 20.87 -45.53 -36.76
N SER A 3 20.18 -44.60 -37.45
CA SER A 3 20.24 -43.15 -37.15
C SER A 3 19.47 -42.89 -35.86
N ILE A 4 20.18 -42.42 -34.85
CA ILE A 4 19.58 -41.95 -33.60
C ILE A 4 19.27 -40.47 -33.79
N THR A 5 18.00 -40.14 -33.96
CA THR A 5 17.54 -38.76 -33.99
C THR A 5 17.40 -38.29 -32.55
N ILE A 6 18.29 -37.42 -32.13
CA ILE A 6 18.23 -36.78 -30.80
C ILE A 6 17.24 -35.64 -30.92
N PHE A 7 16.04 -35.80 -30.32
CA PHE A 7 15.11 -34.72 -30.13
C PHE A 7 15.57 -33.85 -28.94
N THR A 8 16.13 -32.71 -29.26
CA THR A 8 16.44 -31.70 -28.24
C THR A 8 15.14 -31.03 -27.82
N ILE A 9 14.63 -31.39 -26.65
CA ILE A 9 13.48 -30.73 -26.05
C ILE A 9 13.97 -29.40 -25.46
N LEU A 10 13.65 -28.30 -26.15
CA LEU A 10 13.90 -26.96 -25.66
C LEU A 10 12.83 -26.67 -24.58
N ALA A 11 13.21 -26.81 -23.31
CA ALA A 11 12.34 -26.43 -22.21
C ALA A 11 12.21 -24.91 -22.17
N LEU A 12 11.07 -24.40 -22.65
CA LEU A 12 10.72 -23.00 -22.55
C LEU A 12 10.32 -22.71 -21.10
N SER A 13 11.25 -22.21 -20.29
CA SER A 13 10.96 -21.77 -18.93
C SER A 13 10.13 -20.49 -18.99
N THR A 14 8.83 -20.63 -18.85
CA THR A 14 7.95 -19.49 -18.65
C THR A 14 8.17 -18.93 -17.24
N LEU A 15 8.83 -17.79 -17.14
CA LEU A 15 8.90 -17.00 -15.92
C LEU A 15 7.49 -16.51 -15.59
N ILE A 16 6.84 -17.19 -14.64
CA ILE A 16 5.57 -16.73 -14.08
C ILE A 16 5.89 -15.56 -13.16
N HIS A 17 5.71 -14.35 -13.65
CA HIS A 17 5.76 -13.17 -12.81
C HIS A 17 4.48 -13.14 -11.98
N ALA A 18 4.58 -13.35 -10.67
CA ALA A 18 3.49 -13.08 -9.76
C ALA A 18 3.16 -11.57 -9.85
N PRO A 19 1.90 -11.17 -10.04
CA PRO A 19 1.56 -9.76 -10.01
C PRO A 19 1.91 -9.19 -8.63
N LEU A 20 2.53 -7.99 -8.62
CA LEU A 20 2.67 -7.22 -7.38
C LEU A 20 1.28 -7.09 -6.77
N GLN A 21 1.10 -7.63 -5.56
CA GLN A 21 -0.18 -7.50 -4.88
C GLN A 21 -0.37 -6.04 -4.48
N ALA A 22 -1.32 -5.36 -5.12
CA ALA A 22 -1.86 -4.12 -4.60
C ALA A 22 -2.48 -4.38 -3.22
N GLY A 23 -2.45 -3.41 -2.33
CA GLY A 23 -3.09 -3.52 -1.03
C GLY A 23 -4.59 -3.77 -1.15
N ASP A 24 -5.18 -4.31 -0.10
CA ASP A 24 -6.60 -4.60 0.02
C ASP A 24 -7.35 -3.36 0.53
N ALA A 25 -8.22 -2.77 -0.31
CA ALA A 25 -8.98 -1.58 0.05
C ALA A 25 -9.99 -1.83 1.19
N GLY A 26 -10.57 -3.02 1.27
CA GLY A 26 -11.47 -3.39 2.38
C GLY A 26 -10.75 -3.48 3.71
N ALA A 27 -9.59 -4.13 3.74
CA ALA A 27 -8.71 -4.15 4.90
C ALA A 27 -8.20 -2.74 5.26
N GLY A 28 -7.95 -1.92 4.25
CA GLY A 28 -7.57 -0.51 4.41
C GLY A 28 -8.66 0.33 5.06
N ALA A 29 -9.91 0.14 4.67
CA ALA A 29 -11.07 0.80 5.31
C ALA A 29 -11.16 0.43 6.80
N SER A 30 -10.99 -0.84 7.12
CA SER A 30 -10.98 -1.32 8.51
C SER A 30 -9.82 -0.71 9.32
N ALA A 31 -8.62 -0.70 8.75
CA ALA A 31 -7.44 -0.10 9.38
C ALA A 31 -7.60 1.42 9.58
N PHE A 32 -8.17 2.12 8.61
CA PHE A 32 -8.43 3.56 8.68
C PHE A 32 -9.28 3.92 9.89
N ASN A 33 -10.31 3.14 10.17
CA ASN A 33 -11.14 3.32 11.34
C ASN A 33 -10.44 2.84 12.63
N ALA A 34 -9.92 1.60 12.62
CA ALA A 34 -9.32 0.98 13.81
C ALA A 34 -8.08 1.70 14.32
N LYS A 35 -7.28 2.26 13.43
CA LYS A 35 -6.06 3.03 13.76
C LYS A 35 -6.32 4.50 14.07
N GLY A 36 -7.57 4.94 14.02
CA GLY A 36 -7.96 6.30 14.39
C GLY A 36 -7.71 7.39 13.34
N CYS A 37 -7.37 7.01 12.12
CA CYS A 37 -7.12 7.96 11.02
C CYS A 37 -8.35 8.85 10.76
N VAL A 38 -9.54 8.26 10.85
CA VAL A 38 -10.82 8.95 10.63
C VAL A 38 -11.03 10.09 11.61
N GLY A 39 -10.50 10.02 12.81
CA GLY A 39 -10.68 11.07 13.84
C GLY A 39 -10.11 12.42 13.45
N CYS A 40 -9.04 12.44 12.66
CA CYS A 40 -8.39 13.67 12.21
C CYS A 40 -8.63 13.97 10.72
N HIS A 41 -8.57 12.93 9.88
CA HIS A 41 -8.71 13.10 8.43
C HIS A 41 -10.15 13.01 7.93
N GLY A 42 -11.07 12.60 8.80
CA GLY A 42 -12.48 12.54 8.50
C GLY A 42 -12.90 11.32 7.67
N VAL A 43 -14.19 11.20 7.43
CA VAL A 43 -14.77 10.11 6.65
C VAL A 43 -14.11 10.05 5.27
N SER A 44 -13.67 8.86 4.87
CA SER A 44 -12.98 8.64 3.59
C SER A 44 -11.68 9.46 3.42
N GLY A 45 -11.14 10.01 4.51
CA GLY A 45 -10.00 10.91 4.45
C GLY A 45 -10.26 12.25 3.76
N LYS A 46 -11.53 12.63 3.59
CA LYS A 46 -11.95 13.80 2.80
C LYS A 46 -12.57 14.94 3.61
N LYS A 47 -12.79 14.74 4.88
CA LYS A 47 -13.42 15.74 5.76
C LYS A 47 -12.59 15.99 7.01
N PRO A 48 -11.34 16.47 6.85
CA PRO A 48 -10.44 16.68 7.98
C PRO A 48 -10.99 17.74 8.94
N ILE A 49 -10.64 17.58 10.21
CA ILE A 49 -10.83 18.63 11.21
C ILE A 49 -9.62 19.56 11.20
N ALA A 50 -9.81 20.78 11.70
CA ALA A 50 -8.74 21.78 11.81
C ALA A 50 -7.91 21.90 10.51
N ASN A 51 -6.60 21.93 10.62
CA ASN A 51 -5.68 22.07 9.50
C ASN A 51 -5.11 20.74 8.98
N TYR A 52 -5.72 19.61 9.35
CA TYR A 52 -5.27 18.32 8.86
C TYR A 52 -5.53 18.18 7.36
N PRO A 53 -4.65 17.49 6.62
CA PRO A 53 -4.80 17.41 5.18
C PRO A 53 -5.92 16.44 4.75
N VAL A 54 -6.50 16.72 3.59
CA VAL A 54 -7.29 15.78 2.84
C VAL A 54 -6.35 14.73 2.27
N ILE A 55 -6.61 13.47 2.55
CA ILE A 55 -5.80 12.33 2.07
C ILE A 55 -6.58 11.35 1.19
N GLY A 56 -7.90 11.40 1.21
CA GLY A 56 -8.74 10.60 0.31
C GLY A 56 -8.64 11.08 -1.12
N GLY A 57 -8.58 10.14 -2.07
CA GLY A 57 -8.44 10.43 -3.49
C GLY A 57 -7.02 10.70 -3.97
N LYS A 58 -6.02 10.62 -3.10
CA LYS A 58 -4.61 10.71 -3.49
C LYS A 58 -4.14 9.39 -4.09
N PRO A 59 -3.15 9.40 -5.00
CA PRO A 59 -2.58 8.18 -5.54
C PRO A 59 -2.04 7.25 -4.44
N ALA A 60 -2.21 5.94 -4.63
CA ALA A 60 -1.78 4.94 -3.63
C ALA A 60 -0.28 5.06 -3.32
N GLU A 61 0.56 5.24 -4.34
CA GLU A 61 2.01 5.39 -4.18
C GLU A 61 2.37 6.62 -3.34
N PHE A 62 1.61 7.71 -3.49
CA PHE A 62 1.80 8.91 -2.70
C PHE A 62 1.49 8.65 -1.23
N ILE A 63 0.35 8.04 -0.92
CA ILE A 63 -0.05 7.73 0.47
C ILE A 63 0.94 6.76 1.10
N ALA A 64 1.29 5.67 0.43
CA ALA A 64 2.25 4.69 0.94
C ALA A 64 3.62 5.34 1.18
N GLY A 65 4.09 6.16 0.25
CA GLY A 65 5.34 6.90 0.37
C GLY A 65 5.36 7.83 1.58
N GLU A 66 4.30 8.61 1.78
CA GLU A 66 4.22 9.54 2.92
C GLU A 66 4.14 8.80 4.26
N LEU A 67 3.34 7.73 4.36
CA LEU A 67 3.29 6.91 5.58
C LEU A 67 4.64 6.29 5.91
N ASN A 68 5.36 5.79 4.91
CA ASN A 68 6.70 5.24 5.09
C ASN A 68 7.71 6.30 5.52
N ARG A 69 7.61 7.52 5.00
CA ARG A 69 8.49 8.64 5.39
C ARG A 69 8.26 9.06 6.85
N PHE A 70 7.02 9.04 7.33
CA PHE A 70 6.73 9.25 8.74
C PHE A 70 7.25 8.10 9.60
N ARG A 71 7.09 6.85 9.16
CA ARG A 71 7.59 5.68 9.88
C ARG A 71 9.11 5.68 10.02
N SER A 72 9.82 6.05 8.97
CA SER A 72 11.29 6.10 8.97
C SER A 72 11.87 7.31 9.70
N GLY A 73 11.06 8.33 9.95
CA GLY A 73 11.52 9.61 10.49
C GLY A 73 12.10 10.56 9.44
N GLU A 74 12.05 10.20 8.16
CA GLU A 74 12.48 11.08 7.06
C GLU A 74 11.61 12.34 7.00
N ARG A 75 10.30 12.19 7.24
CA ARG A 75 9.39 13.30 7.41
C ARG A 75 9.01 13.43 8.88
N ASP A 76 9.28 14.59 9.46
CA ASP A 76 8.97 14.85 10.87
C ASP A 76 7.51 15.32 11.03
N SER A 77 6.83 14.73 12.01
CA SER A 77 5.51 15.16 12.46
C SER A 77 5.29 14.63 13.86
N PRO A 78 5.03 15.49 14.85
CA PRO A 78 4.77 15.04 16.22
C PRO A 78 3.49 14.21 16.35
N ILE A 79 2.58 14.30 15.37
CA ILE A 79 1.31 13.54 15.34
C ILE A 79 1.44 12.32 14.45
N MET A 80 1.86 12.50 13.20
CA MET A 80 1.86 11.39 12.24
C MET A 80 2.97 10.38 12.46
N LYS A 81 4.11 10.77 13.00
CA LYS A 81 5.20 9.82 13.28
C LYS A 81 4.76 8.72 14.25
N PRO A 82 4.20 9.02 15.44
CA PRO A 82 3.70 7.97 16.33
C PRO A 82 2.54 7.18 15.72
N MET A 83 1.66 7.82 14.97
CA MET A 83 0.55 7.14 14.29
C MET A 83 1.05 6.15 13.25
N ALA A 84 1.93 6.58 12.36
CA ALA A 84 2.50 5.73 11.31
C ALA A 84 3.39 4.61 11.87
N SER A 85 4.01 4.81 13.01
CA SER A 85 4.84 3.81 13.69
C SER A 85 4.06 2.58 14.16
N THR A 86 2.74 2.68 14.30
CA THR A 86 1.87 1.55 14.66
C THR A 86 1.50 0.68 13.47
N LEU A 87 1.81 1.10 12.25
CA LEU A 87 1.40 0.44 11.02
C LEU A 87 2.42 -0.63 10.61
N SER A 88 1.91 -1.78 10.15
CA SER A 88 2.70 -2.76 9.42
C SER A 88 2.85 -2.33 7.95
N ASP A 89 3.74 -3.00 7.21
CA ASP A 89 3.84 -2.79 5.76
C ASP A 89 2.52 -3.10 5.06
N ALA A 90 1.82 -4.16 5.48
CA ALA A 90 0.51 -4.49 4.95
C ALA A 90 -0.53 -3.40 5.26
N ASP A 91 -0.52 -2.84 6.47
CA ASP A 91 -1.41 -1.71 6.82
C ASP A 91 -1.18 -0.51 5.90
N VAL A 92 0.07 -0.18 5.63
CA VAL A 92 0.43 0.94 4.72
C VAL A 92 -0.13 0.70 3.33
N ASP A 93 0.09 -0.48 2.77
CA ASP A 93 -0.40 -0.82 1.42
C ASP A 93 -1.93 -0.85 1.37
N ASN A 94 -2.57 -1.40 2.37
CA ASN A 94 -4.03 -1.48 2.46
C ASN A 94 -4.67 -0.10 2.63
N LEU A 95 -4.13 0.75 3.48
CA LEU A 95 -4.56 2.14 3.66
C LEU A 95 -4.41 2.93 2.36
N ALA A 96 -3.28 2.78 1.68
CA ALA A 96 -3.03 3.43 0.40
C ALA A 96 -4.06 3.01 -0.66
N ALA A 97 -4.34 1.71 -0.76
CA ALA A 97 -5.35 1.17 -1.68
C ALA A 97 -6.75 1.72 -1.37
N TYR A 98 -7.13 1.76 -0.10
CA TYR A 98 -8.42 2.30 0.32
C TYR A 98 -8.55 3.79 -0.02
N LEU A 99 -7.59 4.60 0.42
CA LEU A 99 -7.64 6.05 0.22
C LEU A 99 -7.59 6.46 -1.25
N ALA A 100 -6.88 5.73 -2.09
CA ALA A 100 -6.81 6.01 -3.51
C ALA A 100 -8.16 5.90 -4.24
N THR A 101 -9.09 5.13 -3.69
CA THR A 101 -10.42 4.92 -4.27
C THR A 101 -11.49 5.87 -3.74
N GLN A 102 -11.15 6.79 -2.86
CA GLN A 102 -12.10 7.71 -2.22
C GLN A 102 -12.34 9.02 -2.98
#